data_f14d3bfc28a641f27b8c5ec795d40d2f
#
_entry.id   f14d3bfc28a641f27b8c5ec795d40d2f
#
_cell.length_a   1.000
_cell.length_b   1.000
_cell.length_c   1.000
_cell.angle_alpha   90.00
_cell.angle_beta   90.00
_cell.angle_gamma   90.00
#
_symmetry.space_group_name_H-M   'P 1'
#
loop_
_entity.id
_entity.type
_entity.pdbx_description
1 polymer ?
#
loop_
_entity_poly.entity_id
_entity_poly.type
_entity_poly.pdbx_seq_one_letter_code
_entity_poly.pdbx_strand_id
1 'polypeptide(L)'
;MKETTASLLEQLQIETFHCAGQAFQSTMKLSPFHAQPFGFVNGGVYLAYGEALAGMASNAILAQEMTAPSESGTGSGPIKQRVAVGQSVTANHVKAKRCDGYVVARGQLLHKGGRNHVWTISIFDETDQLLSHMTVTNSIINM
;
A
#
# COMPACT_ATOMS: atom_id res chain seq x y z
N MET A 1 -0.40 -24.70 -23.15
CA MET A 1 -1.13 -23.61 -22.44
C MET A 1 -0.25 -23.07 -21.34
N LYS A 2 0.02 -21.78 -21.38
CA LYS A 2 0.68 -21.12 -20.24
C LYS A 2 -0.37 -20.96 -19.14
N GLU A 3 -0.15 -21.61 -18.01
CA GLU A 3 -0.97 -21.31 -16.83
C GLU A 3 -0.70 -19.88 -16.41
N THR A 4 -1.74 -19.06 -16.44
CA THR A 4 -1.65 -17.67 -15.96
C THR A 4 -1.73 -17.70 -14.42
N THR A 5 -0.58 -17.57 -13.75
CA THR A 5 -0.55 -17.49 -12.29
C THR A 5 -0.97 -16.08 -11.87
N ALA A 6 -1.97 -15.98 -11.01
CA ALA A 6 -2.39 -14.69 -10.45
C ALA A 6 -1.26 -14.07 -9.63
N SER A 7 -1.06 -12.75 -9.76
CA SER A 7 -0.08 -12.01 -8.96
C SER A 7 -0.51 -11.93 -7.50
N LEU A 8 0.42 -11.56 -6.63
CA LEU A 8 0.11 -11.32 -5.21
C LEU A 8 -0.99 -10.26 -5.07
N LEU A 9 -0.91 -9.17 -5.83
CA LEU A 9 -1.92 -8.12 -5.79
C LEU A 9 -3.31 -8.62 -6.15
N GLU A 10 -3.41 -9.45 -7.19
CA GLU A 10 -4.68 -10.05 -7.60
C GLU A 10 -5.24 -10.98 -6.52
N GLN A 11 -4.37 -11.79 -5.90
CA GLN A 11 -4.78 -12.73 -4.86
C GLN A 11 -5.19 -12.04 -3.57
N LEU A 12 -4.65 -10.87 -3.26
CA LEU A 12 -5.06 -10.09 -2.09
C LEU A 12 -6.52 -9.66 -2.17
N GLN A 13 -7.08 -9.49 -3.37
CA GLN A 13 -8.47 -9.10 -3.57
C GLN A 13 -8.78 -7.71 -2.99
N ILE A 14 -7.89 -6.75 -3.26
CA ILE A 14 -8.11 -5.35 -2.92
C ILE A 14 -9.29 -4.86 -3.78
N GLU A 15 -10.37 -4.40 -3.14
CA GLU A 15 -11.58 -3.96 -3.86
C GLU A 15 -11.52 -2.50 -4.26
N THR A 16 -11.06 -1.65 -3.35
CA THR A 16 -11.02 -0.20 -3.59
C THR A 16 -9.69 0.36 -3.18
N PHE A 17 -9.29 1.43 -3.86
CA PHE A 17 -8.14 2.23 -3.49
C PHE A 17 -8.39 3.67 -3.94
N HIS A 18 -8.44 4.59 -3.00
CA HIS A 18 -8.62 6.01 -3.24
C HIS A 18 -7.48 6.77 -2.61
N CYS A 19 -6.68 7.42 -3.43
CA CYS A 19 -5.56 8.23 -2.99
C CYS A 19 -5.81 9.69 -3.37
N ALA A 20 -5.74 10.58 -2.38
CA ALA A 20 -5.88 12.01 -2.57
C ALA A 20 -4.74 12.70 -1.82
N GLY A 21 -3.76 13.24 -2.57
CA GLY A 21 -2.60 13.90 -1.98
C GLY A 21 -1.78 12.93 -1.11
N GLN A 22 -1.72 13.21 0.19
CA GLN A 22 -0.89 12.49 1.15
C GLN A 22 -1.67 11.49 1.99
N ALA A 23 -2.88 11.15 1.58
CA ALA A 23 -3.73 10.19 2.30
C ALA A 23 -4.37 9.20 1.34
N PHE A 24 -4.65 8.00 1.83
CA PHE A 24 -5.42 7.03 1.05
C PHE A 24 -6.37 6.24 1.94
N GLN A 25 -7.37 5.63 1.28
CA GLN A 25 -8.30 4.69 1.89
C GLN A 25 -8.50 3.53 0.94
N SER A 26 -8.65 2.34 1.49
CA SER A 26 -8.81 1.09 0.72
C SER A 26 -9.69 0.13 1.48
N THR A 27 -10.37 -0.74 0.74
CA THR A 27 -11.07 -1.90 1.28
C THR A 27 -10.54 -3.17 0.64
N MET A 28 -10.50 -4.24 1.41
CA MET A 28 -10.07 -5.56 0.94
C MET A 28 -11.05 -6.61 1.44
N LYS A 29 -11.62 -7.38 0.51
CA LYS A 29 -12.52 -8.48 0.84
C LYS A 29 -11.72 -9.66 1.34
N LEU A 30 -12.18 -10.26 2.44
CA LEU A 30 -11.54 -11.44 3.01
C LEU A 30 -12.11 -12.72 2.44
N SER A 31 -11.23 -13.68 2.19
CA SER A 31 -11.56 -14.99 1.64
C SER A 31 -10.67 -16.05 2.33
N PRO A 32 -10.86 -17.34 2.08
CA PRO A 32 -9.99 -18.38 2.66
C PRO A 32 -8.50 -18.18 2.37
N PHE A 33 -8.15 -17.50 1.28
CA PHE A 33 -6.75 -17.16 0.97
C PHE A 33 -6.07 -16.37 2.09
N HIS A 34 -6.83 -15.51 2.78
CA HIS A 34 -6.29 -14.62 3.80
C HIS A 34 -6.19 -15.26 5.19
N ALA A 35 -6.71 -16.49 5.35
CA ALA A 35 -6.83 -17.12 6.66
C ALA A 35 -5.53 -17.82 7.08
N GLN A 36 -5.20 -17.71 8.37
CA GLN A 36 -4.25 -18.60 9.00
C GLN A 36 -4.99 -19.88 9.47
N PRO A 37 -4.27 -20.94 9.95
CA PRO A 37 -4.90 -22.26 10.21
C PRO A 37 -6.07 -22.28 11.19
N PHE A 38 -6.18 -21.27 12.07
CA PHE A 38 -7.25 -21.22 13.07
C PHE A 38 -8.48 -20.43 12.62
N GLY A 39 -8.48 -19.94 11.35
CA GLY A 39 -9.62 -19.21 10.80
C GLY A 39 -9.59 -17.70 11.02
N PHE A 40 -8.51 -17.18 11.58
CA PHE A 40 -8.30 -15.73 11.69
C PHE A 40 -7.51 -15.22 10.49
N VAL A 41 -7.58 -13.91 10.25
CA VAL A 41 -6.75 -13.29 9.21
C VAL A 41 -5.27 -13.46 9.56
N ASN A 42 -4.49 -13.92 8.60
CA ASN A 42 -3.05 -14.07 8.76
C ASN A 42 -2.41 -12.69 8.88
N GLY A 43 -1.58 -12.48 9.91
CA GLY A 43 -0.89 -11.19 10.11
C GLY A 43 -0.03 -10.78 8.92
N GLY A 44 0.58 -11.73 8.22
CA GLY A 44 1.35 -11.45 7.00
C GLY A 44 0.51 -10.83 5.87
N VAL A 45 -0.79 -11.11 5.85
CA VAL A 45 -1.71 -10.47 4.89
C VAL A 45 -1.79 -8.97 5.13
N TYR A 46 -1.85 -8.54 6.39
CA TYR A 46 -1.85 -7.10 6.70
C TYR A 46 -0.56 -6.41 6.24
N LEU A 47 0.58 -7.08 6.40
CA LEU A 47 1.87 -6.55 5.94
C LEU A 47 1.88 -6.41 4.41
N ALA A 48 1.47 -7.45 3.70
CA ALA A 48 1.40 -7.43 2.24
C ALA A 48 0.43 -6.36 1.73
N TYR A 49 -0.73 -6.26 2.37
CA TYR A 49 -1.74 -5.27 2.03
C TYR A 49 -1.22 -3.84 2.23
N GLY A 50 -0.66 -3.56 3.41
CA GLY A 50 -0.11 -2.25 3.72
C GLY A 50 1.03 -1.85 2.80
N GLU A 51 1.96 -2.76 2.53
CA GLU A 51 3.07 -2.48 1.61
C GLU A 51 2.58 -2.23 0.19
N ALA A 52 1.60 -3.01 -0.28
CA ALA A 52 1.00 -2.81 -1.60
C ALA A 52 0.34 -1.43 -1.71
N LEU A 53 -0.44 -1.03 -0.71
CA LEU A 53 -1.12 0.27 -0.71
C LEU A 53 -0.13 1.44 -0.66
N ALA A 54 0.89 1.34 0.20
CA ALA A 54 1.92 2.38 0.30
C ALA A 54 2.66 2.54 -1.04
N GLY A 55 2.97 1.43 -1.70
CA GLY A 55 3.60 1.46 -3.03
C GLY A 55 2.71 2.13 -4.07
N MET A 56 1.43 1.77 -4.12
CA MET A 56 0.47 2.38 -5.03
C MET A 56 0.34 3.89 -4.78
N ALA A 57 0.25 4.30 -3.52
CA ALA A 57 0.11 5.70 -3.14
C ALA A 57 1.37 6.51 -3.48
N SER A 58 2.55 5.98 -3.15
CA SER A 58 3.81 6.64 -3.48
C SER A 58 3.99 6.76 -4.99
N ASN A 59 3.69 5.72 -5.75
CA ASN A 59 3.82 5.77 -7.21
C ASN A 59 2.81 6.73 -7.84
N ALA A 60 1.63 6.91 -7.25
CA ALA A 60 0.68 7.93 -7.68
C ALA A 60 1.23 9.35 -7.48
N ILE A 61 1.88 9.60 -6.34
CA ILE A 61 2.53 10.89 -6.06
C ILE A 61 3.65 11.15 -7.06
N LEU A 62 4.51 10.16 -7.30
CA LEU A 62 5.63 10.30 -8.24
C LEU A 62 5.15 10.53 -9.67
N ALA A 63 4.07 9.88 -10.08
CA ALA A 63 3.49 10.10 -11.41
C ALA A 63 2.98 11.53 -11.58
N GLN A 64 2.35 12.10 -10.55
CA GLN A 64 1.91 13.51 -10.58
C GLN A 64 3.08 14.47 -10.67
N GLU A 65 4.16 14.22 -9.95
CA GLU A 65 5.37 15.05 -9.98
C GLU A 65 6.03 15.03 -11.36
N MET A 66 6.01 13.90 -12.06
CA MET A 66 6.58 13.76 -13.38
C MET A 66 5.77 14.48 -14.46
N THR A 67 4.47 14.66 -14.25
CA THR A 67 3.58 15.34 -15.21
C THR A 67 3.38 16.81 -14.92
N ALA A 68 3.79 17.28 -13.73
CA ALA A 68 3.70 18.70 -13.39
C ALA A 68 4.64 19.53 -14.28
N PRO A 69 4.18 20.68 -14.83
CA PRO A 69 5.06 21.53 -15.62
C PRO A 69 6.22 22.02 -14.74
N SER A 70 7.48 21.75 -15.18
CA SER A 70 8.63 22.28 -14.48
C SER A 70 8.74 23.79 -14.74
N GLU A 71 8.82 24.58 -13.68
CA GLU A 71 8.99 26.03 -13.77
C GLU A 71 10.35 26.43 -14.38
N SER A 72 11.31 25.52 -14.39
CA SER A 72 12.62 25.75 -14.98
C SER A 72 12.70 25.14 -16.38
N GLY A 73 12.20 25.81 -17.41
CA GLY A 73 12.14 25.33 -18.79
C GLY A 73 13.48 24.98 -19.46
N THR A 74 14.46 24.47 -18.73
CA THR A 74 15.82 24.20 -19.23
C THR A 74 16.22 22.74 -19.20
N GLY A 75 15.29 21.83 -18.93
CA GLY A 75 15.58 20.39 -18.86
C GLY A 75 15.57 19.73 -20.23
N SER A 76 16.70 19.76 -20.94
CA SER A 76 16.89 19.01 -22.21
C SER A 76 17.46 17.61 -21.96
N GLY A 77 16.89 16.85 -21.04
CA GLY A 77 17.31 15.47 -20.78
C GLY A 77 16.15 14.50 -20.76
N PRO A 78 16.39 13.19 -20.96
CA PRO A 78 15.33 12.21 -20.78
C PRO A 78 14.81 12.28 -19.34
N ILE A 79 13.48 12.35 -19.20
CA ILE A 79 12.83 12.31 -17.89
C ILE A 79 13.12 10.93 -17.29
N LYS A 80 13.91 10.90 -16.22
CA LYS A 80 14.18 9.65 -15.50
C LYS A 80 12.93 9.24 -14.74
N GLN A 81 12.42 8.05 -15.03
CA GLN A 81 11.30 7.49 -14.31
C GLN A 81 11.73 7.14 -12.88
N ARG A 82 11.02 7.68 -11.92
CA ARG A 82 11.21 7.38 -10.51
C ARG A 82 10.07 6.51 -10.03
N VAL A 83 10.41 5.45 -9.31
CA VAL A 83 9.43 4.51 -8.75
C VAL A 83 9.70 4.26 -7.28
N ALA A 84 8.65 3.94 -6.55
CA ALA A 84 8.73 3.56 -5.15
C ALA A 84 8.73 2.04 -5.04
N VAL A 85 9.67 1.52 -4.26
CA VAL A 85 9.72 0.10 -3.90
C VAL A 85 9.74 -0.04 -2.38
N GLY A 86 9.13 -1.09 -1.85
CA GLY A 86 9.11 -1.32 -0.41
C GLY A 86 10.50 -1.55 0.16
N GLN A 87 10.82 -0.87 1.25
CA GLN A 87 12.09 -1.00 1.95
C GLN A 87 11.92 -1.68 3.29
N SER A 88 10.94 -1.26 4.08
CA SER A 88 10.68 -1.85 5.40
C SER A 88 9.23 -1.70 5.80
N VAL A 89 8.74 -2.67 6.57
CA VAL A 89 7.41 -2.63 7.17
C VAL A 89 7.55 -3.03 8.64
N THR A 90 7.02 -2.21 9.52
CA THR A 90 6.94 -2.52 10.95
C THR A 90 5.49 -2.42 11.38
N ALA A 91 4.95 -3.49 11.96
CA ALA A 91 3.53 -3.56 12.26
C ALA A 91 3.27 -4.16 13.64
N ASN A 92 2.16 -3.74 14.25
CA ASN A 92 1.59 -4.35 15.44
C ASN A 92 0.15 -4.74 15.14
N HIS A 93 -0.17 -6.04 15.26
CA HIS A 93 -1.51 -6.54 15.14
C HIS A 93 -2.11 -6.58 16.53
N VAL A 94 -3.15 -5.77 16.75
CA VAL A 94 -3.68 -5.53 18.10
C VAL A 94 -4.97 -6.28 18.39
N LYS A 95 -5.64 -6.82 17.37
CA LYS A 95 -6.88 -7.55 17.53
C LYS A 95 -7.00 -8.65 16.47
N ALA A 96 -7.39 -9.84 16.89
CA ALA A 96 -7.68 -10.94 15.98
C ALA A 96 -9.03 -10.68 15.28
N LYS A 97 -9.12 -11.05 14.00
CA LYS A 97 -10.35 -10.96 13.22
C LYS A 97 -10.62 -12.29 12.54
N ARG A 98 -11.87 -12.77 12.62
CA ARG A 98 -12.31 -13.90 11.80
C ARG A 98 -12.14 -13.53 10.32
N CYS A 99 -11.73 -14.53 9.53
CA CYS A 99 -11.44 -14.31 8.11
C CYS A 99 -12.72 -14.37 7.27
N ASP A 100 -13.57 -13.38 7.48
CA ASP A 100 -14.80 -13.15 6.71
C ASP A 100 -15.04 -11.64 6.59
N GLY A 101 -15.99 -11.25 5.73
CA GLY A 101 -16.30 -9.84 5.51
C GLY A 101 -15.16 -9.09 4.81
N TYR A 102 -14.79 -7.93 5.34
CA TYR A 102 -13.78 -7.07 4.75
C TYR A 102 -13.02 -6.27 5.81
N VAL A 103 -11.90 -5.72 5.40
CA VAL A 103 -11.11 -4.78 6.21
C VAL A 103 -10.97 -3.45 5.47
N VAL A 104 -10.77 -2.39 6.24
CA VAL A 104 -10.56 -1.03 5.73
C VAL A 104 -9.17 -0.56 6.14
N ALA A 105 -8.39 -0.09 5.19
CA ALA A 105 -7.09 0.50 5.45
C ALA A 105 -7.14 2.00 5.22
N ARG A 106 -6.50 2.75 6.12
CA ARG A 106 -6.33 4.20 5.99
C ARG A 106 -4.85 4.52 6.14
N GLY A 107 -4.32 5.25 5.18
CA GLY A 107 -2.92 5.63 5.16
C GLY A 107 -2.72 7.13 5.15
N GLN A 108 -1.65 7.54 5.81
CA GLN A 108 -1.23 8.93 5.87
C GLN A 108 0.27 9.00 5.61
N LEU A 109 0.68 9.87 4.68
CA LEU A 109 2.09 10.11 4.42
C LEU A 109 2.69 10.86 5.61
N LEU A 110 3.61 10.20 6.31
CA LEU A 110 4.29 10.77 7.47
C LEU A 110 5.47 11.64 7.05
N HIS A 111 6.21 11.20 6.04
CA HIS A 111 7.40 11.88 5.56
C HIS A 111 7.57 11.66 4.06
N LYS A 112 7.84 12.74 3.35
CA LYS A 112 8.13 12.72 1.92
C LYS A 112 9.52 13.32 1.71
N GLY A 113 10.52 12.47 1.60
CA GLY A 113 11.88 12.87 1.25
C GLY A 113 12.20 12.61 -0.21
N GLY A 114 13.38 13.03 -0.64
CA GLY A 114 13.86 12.80 -2.00
C GLY A 114 14.15 11.33 -2.29
N ARG A 115 14.47 10.54 -1.26
CA ARG A 115 14.86 9.14 -1.38
C ARG A 115 13.90 8.17 -0.73
N ASN A 116 13.02 8.65 0.14
CA ASN A 116 12.12 7.81 0.91
C ASN A 116 10.76 8.47 1.06
N HIS A 117 9.72 7.64 1.04
CA HIS A 117 8.41 7.99 1.55
C HIS A 117 8.11 7.10 2.75
N VAL A 118 7.60 7.68 3.82
CA VAL A 118 7.19 6.93 5.02
C VAL A 118 5.69 7.11 5.21
N TRP A 119 4.97 5.98 5.26
CA TRP A 119 3.53 5.95 5.45
C TRP A 119 3.18 5.34 6.79
N THR A 120 2.21 5.91 7.48
CA THR A 120 1.53 5.23 8.59
C THR A 120 0.20 4.71 8.08
N ILE A 121 -0.10 3.45 8.39
CA ILE A 121 -1.30 2.78 7.89
C ILE A 121 -1.99 2.10 9.05
N SER A 122 -3.29 2.32 9.18
CA SER A 122 -4.14 1.63 10.14
C SER A 122 -5.16 0.79 9.40
N ILE A 123 -5.37 -0.44 9.85
CA ILE A 123 -6.33 -1.37 9.27
C ILE A 123 -7.40 -1.65 10.32
N PHE A 124 -8.66 -1.52 9.90
CA PHE A 124 -9.85 -1.62 10.76
C PHE A 124 -10.77 -2.72 10.25
N ASP A 125 -11.59 -3.26 11.17
CA ASP A 125 -12.69 -4.15 10.79
C ASP A 125 -13.93 -3.33 10.35
N GLU A 126 -15.03 -4.05 10.03
CA GLU A 126 -16.28 -3.43 9.56
C GLU A 126 -16.96 -2.53 10.61
N THR A 127 -16.59 -2.69 11.89
CA THR A 127 -17.12 -1.89 13.00
C THR A 127 -16.18 -0.77 13.42
N ASP A 128 -15.16 -0.49 12.59
CA ASP A 128 -14.18 0.57 12.82
C ASP A 128 -13.26 0.31 14.01
N GLN A 129 -13.05 -0.97 14.38
CA GLN A 129 -12.11 -1.36 15.42
C GLN A 129 -10.73 -1.60 14.80
N LEU A 130 -9.70 -1.07 15.44
CA LEU A 130 -8.32 -1.21 14.96
C LEU A 130 -7.85 -2.67 15.06
N LEU A 131 -7.36 -3.19 13.95
CA LEU A 131 -6.79 -4.53 13.86
C LEU A 131 -5.27 -4.50 13.80
N SER A 132 -4.71 -3.58 13.03
CA SER A 132 -3.28 -3.47 12.81
C SER A 132 -2.90 -2.03 12.55
N HIS A 133 -1.73 -1.64 13.05
CA HIS A 133 -1.12 -0.34 12.76
C HIS A 133 0.31 -0.58 12.32
N MET A 134 0.71 0.08 11.23
CA MET A 134 2.04 -0.16 10.67
C MET A 134 2.66 1.11 10.11
N THR A 135 3.98 1.06 10.00
CA THR A 135 4.78 2.05 9.29
C THR A 135 5.45 1.36 8.11
N VAL A 136 5.25 1.90 6.92
CA VAL A 136 5.85 1.39 5.68
C VAL A 136 6.79 2.46 5.14
N THR A 137 8.04 2.07 4.92
CA THR A 137 9.03 2.93 4.27
C THR A 137 9.26 2.43 2.85
N ASN A 138 9.08 3.32 1.88
CA ASN A 138 9.41 3.07 0.48
C ASN A 138 10.72 3.76 0.12
N SER A 139 11.53 3.08 -0.64
CA SER A 139 12.71 3.67 -1.29
C SER A 139 12.31 4.19 -2.66
N ILE A 140 12.74 5.40 -2.98
CA ILE A 140 12.49 6.00 -4.29
C ILE A 140 13.74 5.79 -5.14
N ILE A 141 13.57 5.06 -6.24
CA ILE A 141 14.68 4.71 -7.11
C ILE A 141 14.43 5.19 -8.53
N ASN A 142 15.50 5.37 -9.28
CA ASN A 142 15.45 5.65 -10.71
C ASN A 142 15.40 4.32 -11.48
N MET A 143 14.51 4.26 -12.46
CA MET A 143 14.43 3.13 -13.38
C MET A 143 15.12 3.44 -14.71
#